data_64b6ed92b00cfa89bb9105f6d2377413
#
_entry.id   64b6ed92b00cfa89bb9105f6d2377413
#
_cell.length_a   1.000
_cell.length_b   1.000
_cell.length_c   1.000
_cell.angle_alpha   90.00
_cell.angle_beta   90.00
_cell.angle_gamma   90.00
#
_symmetry.space_group_name_H-M   'P 1'
#
loop_
_entity.id
_entity.type
_entity.pdbx_description
1 polymer ?
#
loop_
_entity_poly.entity_id
_entity_poly.type
_entity_poly.pdbx_seq_one_letter_code
_entity_poly.pdbx_strand_id
1 'polypeptide(L)'
;MKTPEVLVVDDFLEQEAWDRLLNQVQCDEWTQSQPDDKYWHITDGANYKASKRFLRDAPFNDNYDIWADAIRAFADSEPAQEYVAGYTDIAMRCHGYPVGSKNPWHTDMGGVTYSYYLHKHWQINWDSMLLVLPKDSVEYKQMMRKLPGTKQQDTYAGTGTLEMFEQAEKQKGLIEHGMGYFVAPKPNRLVLINKNVVHGITRVDKDAGENVRLTITGFFNFFKAQVVNV
;
A
#
# COMPACT_ATOMS: atom_id res chain seq x y z
N MET A 1 -11.52 8.69 -8.41
CA MET A 1 -10.70 8.75 -9.66
C MET A 1 -10.31 7.32 -10.00
N LYS A 2 -10.36 6.96 -11.26
CA LYS A 2 -9.98 5.63 -11.75
C LYS A 2 -9.02 5.77 -12.92
N THR A 3 -7.89 5.07 -12.86
CA THR A 3 -6.91 4.90 -13.94
C THR A 3 -6.51 3.43 -14.01
N PRO A 4 -5.83 2.95 -15.05
CA PRO A 4 -5.33 1.57 -15.08
C PRO A 4 -4.41 1.21 -13.90
N GLU A 5 -3.76 2.20 -13.29
CA GLU A 5 -2.81 2.02 -12.19
C GLU A 5 -3.46 2.08 -10.82
N VAL A 6 -4.47 2.95 -10.65
CA VAL A 6 -5.09 3.20 -9.35
C VAL A 6 -6.60 3.35 -9.44
N LEU A 7 -7.28 2.89 -8.40
CA LEU A 7 -8.66 3.22 -8.10
C LEU A 7 -8.67 3.98 -6.76
N VAL A 8 -9.30 5.16 -6.74
CA VAL A 8 -9.45 6.00 -5.55
C VAL A 8 -10.90 6.10 -5.17
N VAL A 9 -11.22 5.75 -3.93
CA VAL A 9 -12.57 5.82 -3.35
C VAL A 9 -12.50 6.72 -2.12
N ASP A 10 -13.21 7.83 -2.18
CA ASP A 10 -13.36 8.77 -1.06
C ASP A 10 -14.54 8.36 -0.19
N ASP A 11 -14.46 8.76 1.08
CA ASP A 11 -15.51 8.55 2.08
C ASP A 11 -15.93 7.07 2.14
N PHE A 12 -14.92 6.19 2.21
CA PHE A 12 -15.04 4.74 2.04
C PHE A 12 -15.88 4.09 3.13
N LEU A 13 -15.72 4.51 4.38
CA LEU A 13 -16.55 4.06 5.50
C LEU A 13 -17.54 5.15 5.88
N GLU A 14 -18.72 4.74 6.35
CA GLU A 14 -19.62 5.64 7.06
C GLU A 14 -18.92 6.22 8.29
N GLN A 15 -19.25 7.47 8.65
CA GLN A 15 -18.55 8.22 9.69
C GLN A 15 -18.44 7.45 11.02
N GLU A 16 -19.54 6.82 11.46
CA GLU A 16 -19.55 6.05 12.71
C GLU A 16 -18.59 4.84 12.65
N ALA A 17 -18.57 4.13 11.54
CA ALA A 17 -17.66 2.99 11.32
C ALA A 17 -16.19 3.44 11.28
N TRP A 18 -15.93 4.59 10.64
CA TRP A 18 -14.61 5.19 10.60
C TRP A 18 -14.11 5.60 11.99
N ASP A 19 -14.96 6.28 12.79
CA ASP A 19 -14.64 6.70 14.16
C ASP A 19 -14.32 5.49 15.06
N ARG A 20 -15.12 4.43 14.96
CA ARG A 20 -14.92 3.19 15.72
C ARG A 20 -13.60 2.52 15.34
N LEU A 21 -13.29 2.41 14.05
CA LEU A 21 -12.04 1.83 13.56
C LEU A 21 -10.83 2.66 14.00
N LEU A 22 -10.90 3.99 13.90
CA LEU A 22 -9.83 4.88 14.34
C LEU A 22 -9.55 4.73 15.83
N ASN A 23 -10.59 4.72 16.66
CA ASN A 23 -10.45 4.51 18.11
C ASN A 23 -9.80 3.17 18.41
N GLN A 24 -10.17 2.12 17.69
CA GLN A 24 -9.59 0.80 17.86
C GLN A 24 -8.09 0.78 17.54
N VAL A 25 -7.71 1.35 16.41
CA VAL A 25 -6.30 1.41 15.99
C VAL A 25 -5.46 2.24 16.96
N GLN A 26 -6.02 3.29 17.57
CA GLN A 26 -5.34 4.10 18.57
C GLN A 26 -5.10 3.36 19.89
N CYS A 27 -5.92 2.34 20.20
CA CYS A 27 -5.77 1.52 21.39
C CYS A 27 -4.83 0.31 21.20
N ASP A 28 -4.39 0.05 19.98
CA ASP A 28 -3.51 -1.08 19.68
C ASP A 28 -2.07 -0.84 20.21
N GLU A 29 -1.37 -1.93 20.43
CA GLU A 29 0.05 -1.89 20.68
C GLU A 29 0.82 -1.59 19.40
N TRP A 30 1.70 -0.61 19.44
CA TRP A 30 2.52 -0.19 18.31
C TRP A 30 3.98 -0.54 18.54
N THR A 31 4.59 -1.17 17.56
CA THR A 31 6.01 -1.46 17.54
C THR A 31 6.70 -0.73 16.41
N GLN A 32 7.88 -0.19 16.67
CA GLN A 32 8.71 0.37 15.61
C GLN A 32 9.17 -0.75 14.67
N SER A 33 9.08 -0.53 13.38
CA SER A 33 9.67 -1.44 12.40
C SER A 33 11.17 -1.50 12.60
N GLN A 34 11.69 -2.70 12.81
CA GLN A 34 13.13 -2.88 12.94
C GLN A 34 13.82 -2.68 11.59
N PRO A 35 15.02 -2.08 11.58
CA PRO A 35 15.81 -1.95 10.34
C PRO A 35 16.13 -3.30 9.67
N ASP A 36 16.14 -4.37 10.45
CA ASP A 36 16.43 -5.74 10.02
C ASP A 36 15.22 -6.48 9.42
N ASP A 37 14.06 -5.84 9.37
CA ASP A 37 12.94 -6.38 8.58
C ASP A 37 13.38 -6.42 7.11
N LYS A 38 13.71 -7.60 6.63
CA LYS A 38 14.41 -7.92 5.37
C LYS A 38 13.90 -7.18 4.13
N TYR A 39 12.71 -6.62 4.23
CA TYR A 39 12.02 -5.95 3.13
C TYR A 39 11.81 -4.44 3.34
N TRP A 40 12.03 -3.92 4.56
CA TRP A 40 11.70 -2.54 4.94
C TRP A 40 12.83 -1.81 5.65
N HIS A 41 14.06 -2.33 5.58
CA HIS A 41 15.25 -1.67 6.13
C HIS A 41 15.58 -0.32 5.48
N ILE A 42 14.82 0.05 4.45
CA ILE A 42 15.04 1.21 3.62
C ILE A 42 14.08 2.37 3.94
N THR A 43 13.17 2.20 4.87
CA THR A 43 12.38 3.32 5.34
C THR A 43 13.25 4.23 6.18
N ASP A 44 13.69 5.32 5.58
CA ASP A 44 14.26 6.45 6.32
C ASP A 44 13.19 6.98 7.29
N GLY A 45 13.54 7.04 8.55
CA GLY A 45 12.63 7.47 9.59
C GLY A 45 11.92 6.32 10.32
N ALA A 46 11.28 6.65 11.41
CA ALA A 46 10.50 5.70 12.18
C ALA A 46 9.23 5.32 11.42
N ASN A 47 9.02 4.02 11.23
CA ASN A 47 7.75 3.48 10.78
C ASN A 47 7.23 2.58 11.88
N TYR A 48 6.04 2.87 12.37
CA TYR A 48 5.40 2.10 13.42
C TYR A 48 4.36 1.17 12.81
N LYS A 49 4.38 -0.09 13.24
CA LYS A 49 3.41 -1.11 12.85
C LYS A 49 2.56 -1.48 14.04
N ALA A 50 1.27 -1.58 13.87
CA ALA A 50 0.44 -2.26 14.85
C ALA A 50 0.84 -3.73 14.94
N SER A 51 0.79 -4.30 16.14
CA SER A 51 1.35 -5.62 16.45
C SER A 51 0.70 -6.78 15.69
N LYS A 52 -0.51 -6.58 15.16
CA LYS A 52 -1.30 -7.64 14.53
C LYS A 52 -1.30 -7.52 13.01
N ARG A 53 -0.94 -8.63 12.36
CA ARG A 53 -1.16 -8.85 10.93
C ARG A 53 -2.38 -9.74 10.77
N PHE A 54 -3.32 -9.33 9.95
CA PHE A 54 -4.53 -10.08 9.68
C PHE A 54 -4.43 -10.79 8.34
N LEU A 55 -4.82 -12.07 8.33
CA LEU A 55 -4.98 -12.88 7.13
C LEU A 55 -6.45 -13.27 7.03
N ARG A 56 -6.93 -13.54 5.83
CA ARG A 56 -8.34 -13.87 5.55
C ARG A 56 -8.91 -14.96 6.46
N ASP A 57 -8.13 -15.99 6.72
CA ASP A 57 -8.56 -17.17 7.48
C ASP A 57 -8.17 -17.10 8.97
N ALA A 58 -7.45 -16.07 9.39
CA ALA A 58 -7.26 -15.82 10.80
C ALA A 58 -8.57 -15.25 11.37
N PRO A 59 -9.05 -15.71 12.53
CA PRO A 59 -10.13 -15.02 13.19
C PRO A 59 -9.70 -13.58 13.38
N PHE A 60 -10.37 -12.67 12.67
CA PHE A 60 -10.20 -11.25 12.95
C PHE A 60 -10.46 -11.09 14.44
N ASN A 61 -9.54 -10.50 15.13
CA ASN A 61 -9.80 -10.03 16.46
C ASN A 61 -11.06 -9.13 16.36
N ASP A 62 -12.03 -9.32 17.22
CA ASP A 62 -13.38 -8.71 17.24
C ASP A 62 -13.43 -7.20 16.95
N ASN A 63 -12.28 -6.57 16.91
CA ASN A 63 -12.09 -5.12 16.81
C ASN A 63 -11.90 -4.61 15.37
N TYR A 64 -11.52 -5.46 14.41
CA TYR A 64 -11.30 -5.08 13.01
C TYR A 64 -12.37 -5.61 12.04
N ASP A 65 -13.44 -6.18 12.56
CA ASP A 65 -14.52 -6.77 11.76
C ASP A 65 -15.12 -5.73 10.79
N ILE A 66 -15.31 -4.51 11.27
CA ILE A 66 -15.83 -3.41 10.43
C ILE A 66 -14.96 -3.20 9.19
N TRP A 67 -13.64 -3.18 9.36
CA TRP A 67 -12.73 -3.05 8.23
C TRP A 67 -12.77 -4.26 7.32
N ALA A 68 -12.74 -5.45 7.92
CA ALA A 68 -12.74 -6.71 7.18
C ALA A 68 -14.00 -6.86 6.32
N ASP A 69 -15.15 -6.53 6.88
CA ASP A 69 -16.43 -6.61 6.18
C ASP A 69 -16.52 -5.56 5.06
N ALA A 70 -16.10 -4.32 5.35
CA ALA A 70 -16.11 -3.26 4.35
C ALA A 70 -15.17 -3.56 3.17
N ILE A 71 -13.96 -4.05 3.42
CA ILE A 71 -12.99 -4.34 2.35
C ILE A 71 -13.41 -5.56 1.52
N ARG A 72 -14.06 -6.56 2.12
CA ARG A 72 -14.63 -7.71 1.39
C ARG A 72 -15.80 -7.28 0.52
N ALA A 73 -16.76 -6.54 1.09
CA ALA A 73 -17.89 -6.02 0.34
C ALA A 73 -17.44 -5.13 -0.83
N PHE A 74 -16.40 -4.31 -0.59
CA PHE A 74 -15.81 -3.51 -1.66
C PHE A 74 -15.16 -4.37 -2.73
N ALA A 75 -14.42 -5.41 -2.36
CA ALA A 75 -13.78 -6.31 -3.33
C ALA A 75 -14.79 -6.96 -4.29
N ASP A 76 -16.02 -7.20 -3.83
CA ASP A 76 -17.10 -7.75 -4.64
C ASP A 76 -17.83 -6.70 -5.51
N SER A 77 -17.51 -5.41 -5.34
CA SER A 77 -18.13 -4.34 -6.12
C SER A 77 -17.56 -4.26 -7.55
N GLU A 78 -18.39 -3.78 -8.50
CA GLU A 78 -18.00 -3.64 -9.92
C GLU A 78 -16.67 -2.88 -10.10
N PRO A 79 -16.46 -1.69 -9.52
CA PRO A 79 -15.22 -0.95 -9.75
C PRO A 79 -13.99 -1.65 -9.19
N ALA A 80 -14.12 -2.46 -8.13
CA ALA A 80 -13.02 -3.21 -7.56
C ALA A 80 -12.71 -4.48 -8.36
N GLN A 81 -13.71 -5.13 -8.92
CA GLN A 81 -13.55 -6.38 -9.67
C GLN A 81 -12.63 -6.24 -10.89
N GLU A 82 -12.52 -5.07 -11.49
CA GLU A 82 -11.53 -4.83 -12.55
C GLU A 82 -10.08 -5.00 -12.07
N TYR A 83 -9.84 -4.87 -10.76
CA TYR A 83 -8.50 -4.95 -10.15
C TYR A 83 -8.29 -6.28 -9.44
N VAL A 84 -9.29 -6.77 -8.73
CA VAL A 84 -9.16 -7.87 -7.76
C VAL A 84 -9.91 -9.13 -8.13
N ALA A 85 -10.53 -9.23 -9.30
CA ALA A 85 -11.23 -10.44 -9.73
C ALA A 85 -10.36 -11.69 -9.54
N GLY A 86 -10.91 -12.69 -8.82
CA GLY A 86 -10.22 -13.94 -8.55
C GLY A 86 -9.17 -13.87 -7.43
N TYR A 87 -9.19 -12.84 -6.59
CA TYR A 87 -8.38 -12.84 -5.37
C TYR A 87 -8.76 -14.02 -4.46
N THR A 88 -7.77 -14.54 -3.74
CA THR A 88 -7.94 -15.70 -2.88
C THR A 88 -7.76 -15.37 -1.40
N ASP A 89 -7.09 -14.27 -1.12
CA ASP A 89 -6.77 -13.86 0.24
C ASP A 89 -6.61 -12.35 0.35
N ILE A 90 -6.91 -11.79 1.53
CA ILE A 90 -6.70 -10.38 1.86
C ILE A 90 -5.80 -10.30 3.09
N ALA A 91 -4.64 -9.70 2.92
CA ALA A 91 -3.75 -9.37 4.04
C ALA A 91 -3.84 -7.89 4.36
N MET A 92 -3.71 -7.53 5.65
CA MET A 92 -3.71 -6.14 6.09
C MET A 92 -2.78 -5.90 7.27
N ARG A 93 -2.34 -4.66 7.41
CA ARG A 93 -1.62 -4.15 8.58
C ARG A 93 -1.83 -2.65 8.72
N CYS A 94 -1.94 -2.19 9.96
CA CYS A 94 -1.89 -0.75 10.27
C CYS A 94 -0.45 -0.26 10.32
N HIS A 95 -0.22 0.93 9.77
CA HIS A 95 1.07 1.62 9.78
C HIS A 95 0.89 3.06 10.24
N GLY A 96 1.83 3.51 11.07
CA GLY A 96 1.97 4.90 11.47
C GLY A 96 3.26 5.50 10.91
N TYR A 97 3.15 6.61 10.23
CA TYR A 97 4.26 7.34 9.62
C TYR A 97 4.40 8.72 10.27
N PRO A 98 5.27 8.88 11.27
CA PRO A 98 5.60 10.17 11.85
C PRO A 98 6.50 11.00 10.90
N VAL A 99 6.81 12.21 11.32
CA VAL A 99 7.77 13.09 10.63
C VAL A 99 9.05 12.36 10.24
N GLY A 100 9.49 12.55 9.02
CA GLY A 100 10.69 11.94 8.45
C GLY A 100 10.46 10.59 7.77
N SER A 101 9.34 9.92 8.00
CA SER A 101 9.03 8.62 7.38
C SER A 101 8.72 8.78 5.90
N LYS A 102 9.19 7.84 5.10
CA LYS A 102 8.87 7.71 3.66
C LYS A 102 8.84 6.24 3.26
N ASN A 103 8.25 5.91 2.13
CA ASN A 103 8.49 4.65 1.43
C ASN A 103 9.18 4.96 0.11
N PRO A 104 10.36 4.37 -0.14
CA PRO A 104 11.06 4.56 -1.41
C PRO A 104 10.24 4.01 -2.58
N TRP A 105 10.62 4.37 -3.79
CA TRP A 105 10.02 3.83 -5.00
C TRP A 105 10.22 2.32 -5.10
N HIS A 106 9.13 1.58 -5.31
CA HIS A 106 9.13 0.11 -5.38
C HIS A 106 7.92 -0.41 -6.17
N THR A 107 7.95 -1.69 -6.45
CA THR A 107 6.77 -2.49 -6.78
C THR A 107 6.51 -3.48 -5.65
N ASP A 108 5.27 -3.88 -5.46
CA ASP A 108 4.91 -4.85 -4.43
C ASP A 108 5.02 -6.29 -4.92
N MET A 109 5.35 -7.21 -3.99
CA MET A 109 5.36 -8.66 -4.24
C MET A 109 3.97 -9.29 -4.31
N GLY A 110 2.98 -8.62 -3.71
CA GLY A 110 1.61 -9.10 -3.64
C GLY A 110 0.84 -8.95 -4.95
N GLY A 111 -0.42 -9.18 -4.88
CA GLY A 111 -1.35 -8.89 -5.97
C GLY A 111 -1.63 -7.39 -6.11
N VAL A 112 -2.86 -7.02 -5.89
CA VAL A 112 -3.28 -5.61 -5.85
C VAL A 112 -3.07 -5.08 -4.44
N THR A 113 -2.32 -4.01 -4.32
CA THR A 113 -2.09 -3.31 -3.05
C THR A 113 -3.23 -2.36 -2.75
N TYR A 114 -3.57 -2.20 -1.50
CA TYR A 114 -4.44 -1.12 -1.07
C TYR A 114 -3.81 -0.32 0.06
N SER A 115 -4.17 0.98 0.11
CA SER A 115 -3.87 1.89 1.22
C SER A 115 -5.14 2.64 1.60
N TYR A 116 -5.50 2.58 2.88
CA TYR A 116 -6.64 3.31 3.44
C TYR A 116 -6.14 4.31 4.48
N TYR A 117 -6.51 5.57 4.32
CA TYR A 117 -6.04 6.66 5.18
C TYR A 117 -6.99 6.85 6.36
N LEU A 118 -6.50 6.53 7.56
CA LEU A 118 -7.30 6.48 8.78
C LEU A 118 -7.08 7.67 9.73
N HIS A 119 -6.08 8.54 9.49
CA HIS A 119 -5.85 9.73 10.32
C HIS A 119 -7.01 10.74 10.25
N LYS A 120 -7.18 11.55 11.30
CA LYS A 120 -8.32 12.49 11.43
C LYS A 120 -8.29 13.64 10.43
N HIS A 121 -7.11 14.17 10.15
CA HIS A 121 -6.91 15.21 9.15
C HIS A 121 -5.49 15.16 8.62
N TRP A 122 -5.26 15.75 7.45
CA TRP A 122 -3.95 15.91 6.84
C TRP A 122 -3.90 17.21 6.06
N GLN A 123 -2.76 17.90 6.10
CA GLN A 123 -2.54 19.09 5.31
C GLN A 123 -1.63 18.78 4.11
N ILE A 124 -1.88 19.44 2.99
CA ILE A 124 -1.10 19.20 1.78
C ILE A 124 0.40 19.48 1.99
N ASN A 125 0.74 20.49 2.81
CA ASN A 125 2.11 20.85 3.13
C ASN A 125 2.82 19.86 4.08
N TRP A 126 2.11 18.92 4.64
CA TRP A 126 2.72 17.84 5.44
C TRP A 126 3.26 16.71 4.57
N ASP A 127 3.06 16.82 3.26
CA ASP A 127 3.53 15.89 2.25
C ASP A 127 3.03 14.44 2.48
N SER A 128 3.88 13.45 2.34
CA SER A 128 3.50 12.03 2.45
C SER A 128 2.52 11.56 1.38
N MET A 129 2.68 12.11 0.17
CA MET A 129 1.87 11.77 -1.00
C MET A 129 2.23 10.39 -1.52
N LEU A 130 1.23 9.63 -1.92
CA LEU A 130 1.44 8.45 -2.73
C LEU A 130 1.73 8.91 -4.16
N LEU A 131 2.90 8.54 -4.66
CA LEU A 131 3.32 8.76 -6.04
C LEU A 131 3.19 7.47 -6.82
N VAL A 132 2.64 7.54 -8.03
CA VAL A 132 2.37 6.37 -8.88
C VAL A 132 2.81 6.69 -10.31
N LEU A 133 3.58 5.78 -10.92
CA LEU A 133 3.98 5.92 -12.33
C LEU A 133 2.96 5.33 -13.27
N PRO A 134 2.61 6.02 -14.37
CA PRO A 134 1.72 5.50 -15.40
C PRO A 134 2.38 4.31 -16.12
N LYS A 135 1.76 3.14 -16.01
CA LYS A 135 2.30 1.88 -16.52
C LYS A 135 2.19 1.75 -18.05
N ASP A 136 1.22 2.42 -18.64
CA ASP A 136 0.93 2.32 -20.08
C ASP A 136 1.78 3.25 -20.95
N SER A 137 2.55 4.16 -20.38
CA SER A 137 3.42 5.03 -21.14
C SER A 137 4.54 4.25 -21.84
N VAL A 138 4.95 4.73 -23.00
CA VAL A 138 6.07 4.14 -23.75
C VAL A 138 7.36 4.25 -22.95
N GLU A 139 7.54 5.38 -22.28
CA GLU A 139 8.69 5.71 -21.44
C GLU A 139 8.79 4.74 -20.26
N TYR A 140 7.68 4.45 -19.57
CA TYR A 140 7.65 3.47 -18.50
C TYR A 140 8.09 2.09 -18.99
N LYS A 141 7.54 1.62 -20.10
CA LYS A 141 7.90 0.33 -20.69
C LYS A 141 9.37 0.26 -21.11
N GLN A 142 9.91 1.37 -21.61
CA GLN A 142 11.34 1.46 -21.95
C GLN A 142 12.21 1.46 -20.72
N MET A 143 11.82 2.21 -19.68
CA MET A 143 12.51 2.22 -18.38
C MET A 143 12.59 0.82 -17.79
N MET A 144 11.45 0.11 -17.69
CA MET A 144 11.38 -1.23 -17.12
C MET A 144 12.19 -2.26 -17.92
N ARG A 145 12.30 -2.11 -19.25
CA ARG A 145 13.14 -3.00 -20.09
C ARG A 145 14.63 -2.80 -19.90
N LYS A 146 15.07 -1.59 -19.54
CA LYS A 146 16.49 -1.25 -19.31
C LYS A 146 16.97 -1.62 -17.92
N LEU A 147 16.06 -1.92 -16.99
CA LEU A 147 16.44 -2.32 -15.65
C LEU A 147 17.06 -3.71 -15.68
N PRO A 148 18.22 -3.93 -15.03
CA PRO A 148 18.82 -5.25 -14.95
C PRO A 148 17.82 -6.23 -14.33
N GLY A 149 17.75 -7.43 -14.93
CA GLY A 149 16.71 -8.40 -14.65
C GLY A 149 16.43 -8.59 -13.18
N THR A 150 15.22 -8.32 -12.82
CA THR A 150 14.66 -8.59 -11.52
C THR A 150 14.66 -10.09 -11.33
N LYS A 151 15.39 -10.58 -10.35
CA LYS A 151 15.20 -11.95 -9.90
C LYS A 151 13.79 -12.01 -9.32
N GLN A 152 12.92 -12.70 -10.04
CA GLN A 152 11.61 -13.06 -9.53
C GLN A 152 11.84 -13.85 -8.23
N GLN A 153 11.68 -13.20 -7.11
CA GLN A 153 11.67 -13.91 -5.84
C GLN A 153 10.29 -14.53 -5.72
N ASP A 154 10.19 -15.82 -5.93
CA ASP A 154 9.04 -16.66 -5.58
C ASP A 154 8.90 -16.71 -4.05
N THR A 155 8.47 -15.60 -3.46
CA THR A 155 8.21 -15.54 -2.05
C THR A 155 6.78 -15.12 -1.82
N TYR A 156 6.05 -15.98 -1.17
CA TYR A 156 4.63 -15.80 -0.88
C TYR A 156 3.77 -15.61 -2.13
N ALA A 157 3.47 -16.71 -2.80
CA ALA A 157 2.29 -16.91 -3.65
C ALA A 157 1.65 -15.67 -4.32
N GLY A 158 2.40 -14.61 -4.50
CA GLY A 158 1.97 -13.40 -5.19
C GLY A 158 2.36 -13.45 -6.66
N THR A 159 1.54 -12.90 -7.51
CA THR A 159 1.83 -12.73 -8.94
C THR A 159 2.68 -11.47 -9.22
N GLY A 160 3.12 -10.78 -8.18
CA GLY A 160 3.93 -9.58 -8.24
C GLY A 160 5.40 -9.84 -7.93
N THR A 161 6.25 -8.89 -8.26
CA THR A 161 7.68 -8.89 -7.99
C THR A 161 8.01 -7.68 -7.13
N LEU A 162 8.61 -7.88 -5.96
CA LEU A 162 9.18 -6.77 -5.20
C LEU A 162 10.42 -6.27 -5.90
N GLU A 163 10.41 -5.02 -6.27
CA GLU A 163 11.55 -4.34 -6.84
C GLU A 163 11.74 -2.99 -6.18
N MET A 164 12.95 -2.73 -5.67
CA MET A 164 13.33 -1.46 -5.06
C MET A 164 14.11 -0.61 -6.07
N PHE A 165 13.80 0.68 -6.13
CA PHE A 165 14.37 1.63 -7.09
C PHE A 165 15.42 2.52 -6.43
N GLU A 166 16.34 1.95 -5.68
CA GLU A 166 17.40 2.69 -4.99
C GLU A 166 18.74 2.74 -5.75
N GLN A 167 18.93 1.86 -6.71
CA GLN A 167 20.12 1.86 -7.54
C GLN A 167 20.19 3.10 -8.43
N ALA A 168 21.38 3.63 -8.66
CA ALA A 168 21.58 4.90 -9.39
C ALA A 168 20.93 4.89 -10.78
N GLU A 169 21.00 3.79 -11.50
CA GLU A 169 20.40 3.62 -12.83
C GLU A 169 18.86 3.68 -12.76
N LYS A 170 18.27 3.07 -11.72
CA LYS A 170 16.82 3.09 -11.50
C LYS A 170 16.35 4.48 -11.11
N GLN A 171 17.08 5.16 -10.23
CA GLN A 171 16.81 6.56 -9.87
C GLN A 171 16.88 7.48 -11.08
N LYS A 172 17.90 7.30 -11.93
CA LYS A 172 18.00 8.01 -13.19
C LYS A 172 16.80 7.76 -14.09
N GLY A 173 16.35 6.50 -14.23
CA GLY A 173 15.17 6.14 -15.00
C GLY A 173 13.89 6.79 -14.48
N LEU A 174 13.72 6.91 -13.15
CA LEU A 174 12.60 7.63 -12.54
C LEU A 174 12.62 9.12 -12.87
N ILE A 175 13.80 9.74 -12.84
CA ILE A 175 13.98 11.16 -13.19
C ILE A 175 13.70 11.40 -14.68
N GLU A 176 14.21 10.54 -15.55
CA GLU A 176 13.99 10.64 -17.00
C GLU A 176 12.54 10.42 -17.38
N HIS A 177 11.81 9.55 -16.65
CA HIS A 177 10.37 9.39 -16.83
C HIS A 177 9.61 10.66 -16.45
N GLY A 178 9.93 11.27 -15.33
CA GLY A 178 9.59 12.63 -14.89
C GLY A 178 8.11 12.95 -14.66
N MET A 179 7.18 12.04 -14.93
CA MET A 179 5.74 12.26 -14.81
C MET A 179 5.05 11.13 -14.08
N GLY A 180 3.97 11.44 -13.38
CA GLY A 180 3.19 10.45 -12.66
C GLY A 180 1.93 11.04 -12.04
N TYR A 181 1.20 10.20 -11.35
CA TYR A 181 0.08 10.63 -10.53
C TYR A 181 0.54 10.80 -9.09
N PHE A 182 -0.06 11.74 -8.39
CA PHE A 182 0.00 11.77 -6.94
C PHE A 182 -1.40 11.58 -6.35
N VAL A 183 -1.46 10.92 -5.22
CA VAL A 183 -2.69 10.78 -4.43
C VAL A 183 -2.44 11.34 -3.06
N ALA A 184 -3.16 12.43 -2.72
CA ALA A 184 -3.07 13.03 -1.40
C ALA A 184 -3.72 12.10 -0.35
N PRO A 185 -3.13 12.00 0.85
CA PRO A 185 -3.63 11.16 1.93
C PRO A 185 -4.86 11.80 2.63
N LYS A 186 -5.96 11.88 1.91
CA LYS A 186 -7.24 12.37 2.46
C LYS A 186 -7.79 11.36 3.47
N PRO A 187 -8.21 11.80 4.66
CA PRO A 187 -8.91 10.93 5.62
C PRO A 187 -10.08 10.17 4.97
N ASN A 188 -10.28 8.93 5.40
CA ASN A 188 -11.35 8.05 4.90
C ASN A 188 -11.29 7.77 3.38
N ARG A 189 -10.10 7.83 2.80
CA ARG A 189 -9.84 7.48 1.38
C ARG A 189 -9.22 6.10 1.27
N LEU A 190 -9.81 5.24 0.47
CA LEU A 190 -9.22 3.98 0.02
C LEU A 190 -8.56 4.16 -1.35
N VAL A 191 -7.37 3.64 -1.51
CA VAL A 191 -6.64 3.59 -2.78
C VAL A 191 -6.26 2.17 -3.10
N LEU A 192 -6.65 1.66 -4.26
CA LEU A 192 -6.09 0.43 -4.81
C LEU A 192 -4.99 0.78 -5.81
N ILE A 193 -3.89 0.03 -5.74
CA ILE A 193 -2.76 0.12 -6.66
C ILE A 193 -2.65 -1.21 -7.37
N ASN A 194 -2.75 -1.19 -8.69
CA ASN A 194 -2.68 -2.41 -9.49
C ASN A 194 -1.31 -3.09 -9.35
N LYS A 195 -1.29 -4.40 -9.54
CA LYS A 195 -0.05 -5.21 -9.44
C LYS A 195 1.04 -4.70 -10.37
N ASN A 196 2.29 -4.80 -9.91
CA ASN A 196 3.49 -4.38 -10.63
C ASN A 196 3.51 -2.90 -11.04
N VAL A 197 2.76 -2.05 -10.37
CA VAL A 197 2.82 -0.59 -10.56
C VAL A 197 3.92 -0.03 -9.68
N VAL A 198 4.84 0.74 -10.29
CA VAL A 198 5.90 1.43 -9.54
C VAL A 198 5.29 2.60 -8.78
N HIS A 199 5.49 2.61 -7.48
CA HIS A 199 4.98 3.65 -6.60
C HIS A 199 5.91 3.92 -5.44
N GLY A 200 5.66 4.99 -4.74
CA GLY A 200 6.41 5.39 -3.55
C GLY A 200 5.62 6.39 -2.72
N ILE A 201 6.09 6.67 -1.52
CA ILE A 201 5.48 7.66 -0.63
C ILE A 201 6.53 8.69 -0.27
N THR A 202 6.22 9.97 -0.53
CA THR A 202 7.09 11.08 -0.17
C THR A 202 7.24 11.19 1.35
N ARG A 203 8.27 11.90 1.79
CA ARG A 203 8.59 12.04 3.21
C ARG A 203 7.50 12.85 3.92
N VAL A 204 7.13 12.43 5.12
CA VAL A 204 6.34 13.26 6.02
C VAL A 204 7.18 14.47 6.41
N ASP A 205 6.71 15.67 6.08
CA ASP A 205 7.43 16.92 6.36
C ASP A 205 7.43 17.25 7.86
N LYS A 206 8.43 18.01 8.30
CA LYS A 206 8.57 18.48 9.69
C LYS A 206 7.38 19.33 10.15
N ASP A 207 6.69 20.00 9.22
CA ASP A 207 5.55 20.83 9.51
C ASP A 207 4.31 20.02 9.96
N ALA A 208 4.33 18.70 9.79
CA ALA A 208 3.34 17.82 10.39
C ALA A 208 3.43 17.75 11.93
N GLY A 209 4.58 18.13 12.51
CA GLY A 209 4.77 18.15 13.96
C GLY A 209 4.56 16.77 14.60
N GLU A 210 3.62 16.67 15.52
CA GLU A 210 3.28 15.41 16.19
C GLU A 210 2.24 14.57 15.43
N ASN A 211 1.74 15.06 14.29
CA ASN A 211 0.75 14.33 13.52
C ASN A 211 1.39 13.11 12.82
N VAL A 212 0.73 11.99 12.94
CA VAL A 212 1.14 10.72 12.35
C VAL A 212 0.18 10.37 11.23
N ARG A 213 0.71 10.05 10.04
CA ARG A 213 -0.12 9.50 8.97
C ARG A 213 -0.46 8.05 9.29
N LEU A 214 -1.71 7.80 9.66
CA LEU A 214 -2.21 6.46 9.90
C LEU A 214 -2.76 5.85 8.61
N THR A 215 -2.36 4.62 8.31
CA THR A 215 -2.87 3.87 7.16
C THR A 215 -3.12 2.41 7.52
N ILE A 216 -4.17 1.83 6.95
CA ILE A 216 -4.29 0.40 6.82
C ILE A 216 -3.81 0.05 5.41
N THR A 217 -2.75 -0.74 5.31
CA THR A 217 -2.22 -1.21 4.03
C THR A 217 -2.31 -2.73 3.94
N GLY A 218 -2.47 -3.23 2.74
CA GLY A 218 -2.53 -4.66 2.53
C GLY A 218 -2.60 -5.05 1.07
N PHE A 219 -2.91 -6.33 0.87
CA PHE A 219 -2.86 -6.95 -0.45
C PHE A 219 -4.07 -7.81 -0.69
N PHE A 220 -4.62 -7.73 -1.88
CA PHE A 220 -5.43 -8.79 -2.45
C PHE A 220 -4.49 -9.77 -3.15
N ASN A 221 -4.33 -10.95 -2.58
CA ASN A 221 -3.41 -11.97 -3.06
C ASN A 221 -4.10 -12.95 -4.02
N PHE A 222 -3.32 -13.48 -4.96
CA PHE A 222 -3.79 -14.43 -5.97
C PHE A 222 -2.93 -15.69 -5.88
N PHE A 223 -3.32 -16.64 -5.03
CA PHE A 223 -2.63 -17.92 -4.91
C PHE A 223 -3.02 -18.83 -6.08
N LYS A 224 -2.04 -19.35 -6.79
CA LYS A 224 -2.30 -20.51 -7.66
C LYS A 224 -2.60 -21.70 -6.75
N ALA A 225 -3.75 -22.34 -6.93
CA ALA A 225 -3.97 -23.63 -6.33
C ALA A 225 -2.80 -24.54 -6.69
N GLN A 226 -2.02 -25.00 -5.70
CA GLN A 226 -1.06 -26.07 -5.95
C GLN A 226 -1.91 -27.28 -6.33
N VAL A 227 -1.80 -27.71 -7.59
CA VAL A 227 -2.32 -29.01 -8.00
C VAL A 227 -1.47 -30.03 -7.26
N VAL A 228 -1.94 -30.48 -6.12
CA VAL A 228 -1.37 -31.66 -5.46
C VAL A 228 -1.74 -32.83 -6.36
N ASN A 229 -0.84 -33.25 -7.21
CA ASN A 229 -0.97 -34.53 -7.90
C ASN A 229 -0.88 -35.62 -6.83
N VAL A 230 -2.05 -36.19 -6.49
CA VAL A 230 -2.19 -37.39 -5.66
C VAL A 230 -1.91 -38.60 -6.52
#